data_25e27c9efda9a28e9d487d13544148c0
#
_entry.id   25e27c9efda9a28e9d487d13544148c0
#
_cell.length_a   1.000
_cell.length_b   1.000
_cell.length_c   1.000
_cell.angle_alpha   90.00
_cell.angle_beta   90.00
_cell.angle_gamma   90.00
#
_symmetry.space_group_name_H-M   'P 1'
#
loop_
_entity.id
_entity.type
_entity.pdbx_description
1 polymer ?
#
loop_
_entity_poly.entity_id
_entity_poly.type
_entity_poly.pdbx_seq_one_letter_code
_entity_poly.pdbx_strand_id
1 'polypeptide(L)'
;MTTPENSQEEGYCVIDEEGKISNGKIQLSRLDSHITFKIKVGDKVTSFTPTSWQVKYVPLKSNVIEQPQVNSFVQESDYGMSIVNTKFGTSEDKKYRTFDFYMLENIKNSKSYQEADGTESSIASNVDGLSLDEKSIEYAKREAEIKDNNKNTGEYKYSDKYAAYVEIKAEMEIENNHSIDGKRVATVKYRIHLGGGIDNPSIFTSKRNTKYTYILTINDVNDIIVEVETGEEKRPGAEGDVVDAEAEVRTLDAHYNSFVMGFSYNNVVDAKGNKGLKFVVKTPFGQVTEKSTPDVGDGAKQDYHWIHFKSHGVDNNKNKLEEYKGERIDLFALADNVINRFKMDGSKNKDQLYYYTVFIDEYYYKEAPKGVAWKGDPKTYWRYFANADNRYVMLVYAPKYSLDGNSSYAKAQYMITQRSIQTYYSTESEMALGMEHVNETGAAAWGSPNITTSSTNGLWNTWEYLKKNKSWGEYVNLGMPNTENTFQTKSDAIALARCLSRNRDEDGDGQISLDEMKWYVPTSEQLMGMYLGANSLPSPLYDANNVSFVYADRANYHYATSDKKRIWSEEGASVGDYYVGNADAPQSFRCVRNLGIDKAKNDKLEKTE
;
A
#
# COMPACT_ATOMS: atom_id res chain seq x y z
N MET A 1 9.10 22.14 -45.84
CA MET A 1 10.12 22.88 -46.59
C MET A 1 9.92 24.34 -46.25
N THR A 2 10.87 24.96 -45.60
CA THR A 2 10.87 26.41 -45.39
C THR A 2 11.59 27.06 -46.54
N THR A 3 11.17 28.27 -46.94
CA THR A 3 11.82 29.07 -47.98
C THR A 3 13.29 29.30 -47.67
N PRO A 4 14.18 29.33 -48.69
CA PRO A 4 15.57 29.63 -48.48
C PRO A 4 15.77 31.06 -47.95
N GLU A 5 16.60 31.24 -46.92
CA GLU A 5 17.06 32.57 -46.50
C GLU A 5 17.77 33.24 -47.68
N ASN A 6 17.29 34.41 -48.14
CA ASN A 6 17.82 35.24 -49.22
C ASN A 6 17.36 34.91 -50.65
N SER A 7 16.26 34.19 -50.88
CA SER A 7 15.65 34.17 -52.20
C SER A 7 14.89 35.46 -52.48
N GLN A 8 15.13 36.11 -53.61
CA GLN A 8 14.37 37.30 -54.02
C GLN A 8 12.93 36.99 -54.45
N GLU A 9 12.60 35.68 -54.57
CA GLU A 9 11.24 35.19 -54.84
C GLU A 9 10.86 34.15 -53.76
N GLU A 10 9.81 34.44 -53.03
CA GLU A 10 9.27 33.52 -52.05
C GLU A 10 8.91 32.17 -52.68
N GLY A 11 9.51 31.09 -52.17
CA GLY A 11 9.09 29.73 -52.48
C GLY A 11 9.95 28.97 -53.49
N TYR A 12 11.00 29.55 -54.03
CA TYR A 12 11.84 28.88 -55.03
C TYR A 12 13.29 28.70 -54.57
N CYS A 13 13.83 27.52 -54.79
CA CYS A 13 15.26 27.25 -54.71
C CYS A 13 15.81 27.19 -56.14
N VAL A 14 16.88 27.96 -56.42
CA VAL A 14 17.60 27.85 -57.69
C VAL A 14 18.67 26.78 -57.52
N ILE A 15 18.56 25.74 -58.35
CA ILE A 15 19.56 24.67 -58.45
C ILE A 15 20.43 24.99 -59.67
N ASP A 16 21.73 25.08 -59.48
CA ASP A 16 22.67 25.35 -60.55
C ASP A 16 22.89 24.12 -61.46
N GLU A 17 23.64 24.29 -62.51
CA GLU A 17 23.93 23.23 -63.49
C GLU A 17 24.70 22.04 -62.88
N GLU A 18 25.32 22.25 -61.71
CA GLU A 18 26.04 21.24 -60.95
C GLU A 18 25.14 20.53 -59.90
N GLY A 19 23.86 20.89 -59.79
CA GLY A 19 22.90 20.33 -58.85
C GLY A 19 23.03 20.94 -57.44
N LYS A 20 23.70 22.09 -57.28
CA LYS A 20 23.83 22.79 -56.02
C LYS A 20 22.81 23.90 -55.87
N ILE A 21 22.36 24.14 -54.65
CA ILE A 21 21.50 25.26 -54.29
C ILE A 21 22.36 26.54 -54.31
N SER A 22 22.10 27.42 -55.29
CA SER A 22 22.94 28.61 -55.52
C SER A 22 22.50 29.82 -54.70
N ASN A 23 21.31 29.86 -54.14
CA ASN A 23 20.75 31.04 -53.51
C ASN A 23 20.17 30.78 -52.10
N GLY A 24 20.81 29.95 -51.32
CA GLY A 24 20.44 29.78 -49.92
C GLY A 24 20.58 28.37 -49.37
N LYS A 25 20.11 28.15 -48.16
CA LYS A 25 20.06 26.85 -47.50
C LYS A 25 18.62 26.40 -47.40
N ILE A 26 18.33 25.15 -47.77
CA ILE A 26 17.05 24.54 -47.46
C ILE A 26 17.06 24.16 -45.98
N GLN A 27 16.20 24.77 -45.21
CA GLN A 27 15.97 24.38 -43.82
C GLN A 27 14.88 23.32 -43.80
N LEU A 28 15.21 22.17 -43.24
CA LEU A 28 14.26 21.10 -42.97
C LEU A 28 13.83 21.17 -41.52
N SER A 29 12.52 21.23 -41.29
CA SER A 29 11.94 21.14 -39.96
C SER A 29 11.31 19.76 -39.81
N ARG A 30 11.57 19.12 -38.67
CA ARG A 30 10.90 17.86 -38.33
C ARG A 30 9.42 18.11 -38.09
N LEU A 31 8.57 17.18 -38.50
CA LEU A 31 7.12 17.25 -38.25
C LEU A 31 6.74 16.82 -36.82
N ASP A 32 7.67 16.21 -36.12
CA ASP A 32 7.47 15.71 -34.78
C ASP A 32 8.14 16.61 -33.73
N SER A 33 7.68 16.42 -32.48
CA SER A 33 8.32 16.86 -31.25
C SER A 33 8.96 15.67 -30.55
N HIS A 34 10.09 15.91 -29.88
CA HIS A 34 10.71 14.94 -28.99
C HIS A 34 10.34 15.27 -27.55
N ILE A 35 9.67 14.37 -26.89
CA ILE A 35 9.11 14.57 -25.56
C ILE A 35 9.79 13.60 -24.59
N THR A 36 10.40 14.15 -23.54
CA THR A 36 11.09 13.39 -22.49
C THR A 36 10.38 13.66 -21.16
N PHE A 37 10.11 12.61 -20.40
CA PHE A 37 9.62 12.68 -19.03
C PHE A 37 10.73 12.28 -18.06
N LYS A 38 10.89 13.05 -16.99
CA LYS A 38 11.76 12.78 -15.85
C LYS A 38 10.93 12.87 -14.59
N ILE A 39 10.84 11.77 -13.84
CA ILE A 39 10.02 11.66 -12.64
C ILE A 39 10.91 11.55 -11.43
N LYS A 40 10.75 12.41 -10.46
CA LYS A 40 11.37 12.34 -9.13
C LYS A 40 10.32 12.42 -8.04
N VAL A 41 10.66 11.96 -6.85
CA VAL A 41 9.83 12.08 -5.66
C VAL A 41 10.25 13.26 -4.80
N GLY A 42 9.30 13.87 -4.13
CA GLY A 42 9.53 14.84 -3.07
C GLY A 42 9.66 14.16 -1.70
N ASP A 43 9.92 14.98 -0.69
CA ASP A 43 10.33 14.51 0.64
C ASP A 43 9.29 13.66 1.38
N LYS A 44 8.00 13.79 1.04
CA LYS A 44 6.91 13.04 1.68
C LYS A 44 6.66 11.66 1.06
N VAL A 45 7.22 11.39 -0.11
CA VAL A 45 7.03 10.12 -0.81
C VAL A 45 8.18 9.19 -0.49
N THR A 46 7.88 8.12 0.22
CA THR A 46 8.86 7.13 0.65
C THR A 46 9.30 6.22 -0.49
N SER A 47 8.37 5.88 -1.38
CA SER A 47 8.62 5.05 -2.56
C SER A 47 7.68 5.41 -3.70
N PHE A 48 8.19 5.37 -4.92
CA PHE A 48 7.41 5.56 -6.14
C PHE A 48 7.92 4.61 -7.22
N THR A 49 7.07 3.68 -7.61
CA THR A 49 7.39 2.68 -8.63
C THR A 49 6.46 2.84 -9.82
N PRO A 50 6.88 3.54 -10.88
CA PRO A 50 6.06 3.66 -12.09
C PRO A 50 5.95 2.29 -12.76
N THR A 51 4.70 1.90 -13.04
CA THR A 51 4.36 0.58 -13.60
C THR A 51 4.10 0.62 -15.09
N SER A 52 3.50 1.70 -15.59
CA SER A 52 3.25 1.88 -17.03
C SER A 52 3.03 3.32 -17.42
N TRP A 53 3.24 3.62 -18.69
CA TRP A 53 2.87 4.88 -19.30
C TRP A 53 2.25 4.65 -20.70
N GLN A 54 1.39 5.59 -21.11
CA GLN A 54 0.74 5.58 -22.41
C GLN A 54 0.44 7.00 -22.87
N VAL A 55 0.61 7.28 -24.14
CA VAL A 55 0.23 8.55 -24.75
C VAL A 55 -1.15 8.42 -25.39
N LYS A 56 -2.04 9.33 -25.09
CA LYS A 56 -3.40 9.41 -25.61
C LYS A 56 -3.53 10.57 -26.60
N TYR A 57 -4.41 10.42 -27.56
CA TYR A 57 -4.69 11.39 -28.63
C TYR A 57 -3.44 11.81 -29.41
N VAL A 58 -2.62 10.82 -29.76
CA VAL A 58 -1.46 11.01 -30.62
C VAL A 58 -1.94 11.33 -32.04
N PRO A 59 -1.56 12.47 -32.64
CA PRO A 59 -1.93 12.77 -34.02
C PRO A 59 -1.34 11.73 -34.99
N LEU A 60 -2.15 11.21 -35.86
CA LEU A 60 -1.75 10.26 -36.93
C LEU A 60 -1.42 10.97 -38.25
N LYS A 61 -1.67 12.26 -38.31
CA LYS A 61 -1.47 13.11 -39.48
C LYS A 61 -0.83 14.44 -39.08
N SER A 62 -0.06 15.02 -39.96
CA SER A 62 0.50 16.36 -39.80
C SER A 62 0.55 17.05 -41.16
N ASN A 63 0.38 18.36 -41.19
CA ASN A 63 0.59 19.17 -42.40
C ASN A 63 2.08 19.25 -42.71
N VAL A 64 2.47 19.04 -43.94
CA VAL A 64 3.85 19.17 -44.38
C VAL A 64 4.34 20.62 -44.20
N ILE A 65 3.50 21.58 -44.56
CA ILE A 65 3.76 23.01 -44.36
C ILE A 65 3.16 23.40 -43.00
N GLU A 66 3.95 24.09 -42.21
CA GLU A 66 3.50 24.56 -40.90
C GLU A 66 2.30 25.49 -41.03
N GLN A 67 1.26 25.20 -40.27
CA GLN A 67 0.07 26.03 -40.19
C GLN A 67 0.09 26.79 -38.86
N PRO A 68 0.16 28.11 -38.85
CA PRO A 68 0.26 28.90 -37.60
C PRO A 68 -1.02 28.91 -36.78
N GLN A 69 -2.11 28.42 -37.30
CA GLN A 69 -3.41 28.39 -36.63
C GLN A 69 -3.99 26.98 -36.52
N VAL A 70 -4.85 26.81 -35.55
CA VAL A 70 -5.56 25.63 -35.07
C VAL A 70 -5.50 24.42 -36.03
N ASN A 71 -5.05 23.32 -35.50
CA ASN A 71 -5.04 22.03 -36.18
C ASN A 71 -6.40 21.72 -36.84
N SER A 72 -6.40 21.56 -38.12
CA SER A 72 -7.60 21.22 -38.92
C SER A 72 -8.11 19.80 -38.66
N PHE A 73 -7.39 18.98 -37.88
CA PHE A 73 -7.77 17.62 -37.56
C PHE A 73 -8.75 17.62 -36.37
N VAL A 74 -9.99 17.26 -36.64
CA VAL A 74 -11.10 17.30 -35.66
C VAL A 74 -11.87 15.99 -35.55
N GLN A 75 -11.45 14.97 -36.31
CA GLN A 75 -12.10 13.66 -36.30
C GLN A 75 -11.33 12.70 -35.40
N GLU A 76 -12.05 11.81 -34.73
CA GLU A 76 -11.46 10.80 -33.87
C GLU A 76 -10.48 9.87 -34.59
N SER A 77 -10.76 9.60 -35.88
CA SER A 77 -9.89 8.82 -36.77
C SER A 77 -8.54 9.47 -37.09
N ASP A 78 -8.35 10.74 -36.76
CA ASP A 78 -7.09 11.46 -36.96
C ASP A 78 -6.12 11.25 -35.78
N TYR A 79 -6.59 10.61 -34.71
CA TYR A 79 -5.84 10.39 -33.49
C TYR A 79 -5.79 8.92 -33.11
N GLY A 80 -4.71 8.55 -32.47
CA GLY A 80 -4.50 7.23 -31.93
C GLY A 80 -3.99 7.27 -30.47
N MET A 81 -3.55 6.16 -30.01
CA MET A 81 -2.85 6.04 -28.74
C MET A 81 -1.60 5.18 -28.90
N SER A 82 -0.59 5.43 -28.12
CA SER A 82 0.56 4.54 -28.07
C SER A 82 0.18 3.18 -27.47
N ILE A 83 1.02 2.19 -27.65
CA ILE A 83 0.96 0.98 -26.84
C ILE A 83 1.20 1.35 -25.37
N VAL A 84 0.74 0.51 -24.46
CA VAL A 84 1.10 0.63 -23.04
C VAL A 84 2.57 0.19 -22.88
N ASN A 85 3.39 1.08 -22.37
CA ASN A 85 4.80 0.82 -22.14
C ASN A 85 5.04 0.59 -20.64
N THR A 86 5.85 -0.41 -20.31
CA THR A 86 6.23 -0.76 -18.93
C THR A 86 7.72 -0.52 -18.66
N LYS A 87 8.45 -0.03 -19.66
CA LYS A 87 9.88 0.23 -19.55
C LYS A 87 10.13 1.68 -19.15
N PHE A 88 10.89 1.85 -18.10
CA PHE A 88 11.40 3.14 -17.64
C PHE A 88 12.92 3.09 -17.56
N GLY A 89 13.56 4.14 -18.03
CA GLY A 89 14.97 4.39 -17.81
C GLY A 89 15.25 4.97 -16.41
N THR A 90 16.52 5.12 -16.11
CA THR A 90 16.98 5.84 -14.93
C THR A 90 18.03 6.85 -15.40
N SER A 91 17.96 8.08 -14.90
CA SER A 91 18.98 9.10 -15.22
C SER A 91 20.37 8.69 -14.72
N GLU A 92 21.41 9.25 -15.29
CA GLU A 92 22.80 8.95 -14.91
C GLU A 92 23.08 9.22 -13.43
N ASP A 93 22.46 10.27 -12.87
CA ASP A 93 22.55 10.63 -11.45
C ASP A 93 21.61 9.81 -10.55
N LYS A 94 20.86 8.86 -11.13
CA LYS A 94 19.87 7.99 -10.48
C LYS A 94 18.72 8.70 -9.76
N LYS A 95 18.54 9.99 -9.97
CA LYS A 95 17.50 10.80 -9.32
C LYS A 95 16.14 10.70 -9.99
N TYR A 96 16.11 10.37 -11.30
CA TYR A 96 14.88 10.38 -12.08
C TYR A 96 14.60 9.01 -12.68
N ARG A 97 13.33 8.63 -12.71
CA ARG A 97 12.81 7.64 -13.65
C ARG A 97 12.47 8.35 -14.95
N THR A 98 12.84 7.80 -16.09
CA THR A 98 12.75 8.49 -17.37
C THR A 98 12.09 7.66 -18.44
N PHE A 99 11.42 8.32 -19.38
CA PHE A 99 11.01 7.76 -20.65
C PHE A 99 10.90 8.88 -21.70
N ASP A 100 10.93 8.53 -22.95
CA ASP A 100 10.82 9.49 -24.04
C ASP A 100 10.08 8.89 -25.25
N PHE A 101 9.55 9.76 -26.09
CA PHE A 101 8.87 9.39 -27.31
C PHE A 101 8.84 10.55 -28.31
N TYR A 102 8.52 10.24 -29.55
CA TYR A 102 8.29 11.20 -30.60
C TYR A 102 6.81 11.24 -30.92
N MET A 103 6.27 12.43 -31.18
CA MET A 103 4.88 12.66 -31.51
C MET A 103 4.77 13.75 -32.59
N LEU A 104 3.92 13.56 -33.58
CA LEU A 104 3.61 14.60 -34.55
C LEU A 104 3.03 15.83 -33.84
N GLU A 105 3.22 17.00 -34.43
CA GLU A 105 2.70 18.26 -33.92
C GLU A 105 1.21 18.16 -33.63
N ASN A 106 0.81 18.61 -32.41
CA ASN A 106 -0.58 18.72 -32.02
C ASN A 106 -0.87 20.15 -31.54
N ILE A 107 -1.64 20.91 -32.32
CA ILE A 107 -1.99 22.30 -32.01
C ILE A 107 -3.40 22.32 -31.44
N LYS A 108 -3.53 22.53 -30.14
CA LYS A 108 -4.79 22.58 -29.41
C LYS A 108 -4.79 23.71 -28.37
N ASN A 109 -5.98 24.23 -28.14
CA ASN A 109 -6.23 25.26 -27.12
C ASN A 109 -7.24 24.75 -26.09
N SER A 110 -7.41 25.49 -24.99
CA SER A 110 -8.50 25.25 -24.06
C SER A 110 -9.86 25.58 -24.68
N LYS A 111 -10.89 24.99 -24.10
CA LYS A 111 -12.29 25.33 -24.33
C LYS A 111 -12.90 25.87 -23.02
N SER A 112 -14.00 26.61 -23.13
CA SER A 112 -14.84 26.92 -21.98
C SER A 112 -15.74 25.72 -21.61
N TYR A 113 -16.18 25.69 -20.38
CA TYR A 113 -17.09 24.70 -19.84
C TYR A 113 -18.27 25.39 -19.15
N GLN A 114 -19.48 24.92 -19.43
CA GLN A 114 -20.68 25.40 -18.79
C GLN A 114 -20.96 24.58 -17.52
N GLU A 115 -20.85 25.23 -16.37
CA GLU A 115 -21.13 24.60 -15.08
C GLU A 115 -22.65 24.34 -14.91
N ALA A 116 -23.01 23.49 -13.97
CA ALA A 116 -24.40 23.08 -13.73
C ALA A 116 -25.34 24.24 -13.35
N ASP A 117 -24.80 25.31 -12.80
CA ASP A 117 -25.54 26.55 -12.46
C ASP A 117 -25.71 27.53 -13.63
N GLY A 118 -25.19 27.14 -14.81
CA GLY A 118 -25.26 27.96 -16.02
C GLY A 118 -24.10 28.96 -16.17
N THR A 119 -23.16 29.01 -15.23
CA THR A 119 -21.96 29.85 -15.39
C THR A 119 -20.99 29.26 -16.37
N GLU A 120 -20.30 30.09 -17.14
CA GLU A 120 -19.22 29.67 -18.02
C GLU A 120 -17.89 29.81 -17.32
N SER A 121 -17.12 28.74 -17.28
CA SER A 121 -15.79 28.67 -16.67
C SER A 121 -14.73 28.33 -17.73
N SER A 122 -13.50 28.80 -17.53
CA SER A 122 -12.37 28.58 -18.45
C SER A 122 -11.04 28.54 -17.69
N ILE A 123 -9.99 28.15 -18.40
CA ILE A 123 -8.61 28.29 -17.92
C ILE A 123 -8.14 29.71 -18.26
N ALA A 124 -7.46 30.37 -17.32
CA ALA A 124 -6.87 31.68 -17.59
C ALA A 124 -5.85 31.58 -18.74
N SER A 125 -5.91 32.51 -19.67
CA SER A 125 -4.94 32.60 -20.76
C SER A 125 -3.64 33.32 -20.38
N ASN A 126 -3.64 33.99 -19.22
CA ASN A 126 -2.47 34.62 -18.62
C ASN A 126 -2.56 34.47 -17.11
N VAL A 127 -1.48 34.02 -16.50
CA VAL A 127 -1.34 33.84 -15.04
C VAL A 127 -0.25 34.74 -14.46
N ASP A 128 0.24 35.71 -15.22
CA ASP A 128 1.18 36.71 -14.72
C ASP A 128 0.60 37.50 -13.56
N GLY A 129 1.36 37.65 -12.50
CA GLY A 129 0.93 38.39 -11.31
C GLY A 129 0.09 37.60 -10.31
N LEU A 130 -0.32 36.35 -10.64
CA LEU A 130 -0.96 35.46 -9.70
C LEU A 130 0.05 34.88 -8.70
N SER A 131 -0.41 34.61 -7.47
CA SER A 131 0.37 33.83 -6.50
C SER A 131 0.61 32.40 -6.99
N LEU A 132 1.55 31.70 -6.37
CA LEU A 132 1.84 30.30 -6.71
C LEU A 132 0.62 29.40 -6.55
N ASP A 133 -0.18 29.61 -5.51
CA ASP A 133 -1.39 28.82 -5.25
C ASP A 133 -2.46 29.08 -6.32
N GLU A 134 -2.67 30.34 -6.73
CA GLU A 134 -3.61 30.68 -7.80
C GLU A 134 -3.14 30.11 -9.15
N LYS A 135 -1.85 30.17 -9.44
CA LYS A 135 -1.26 29.52 -10.61
C LYS A 135 -1.50 28.01 -10.59
N SER A 136 -1.29 27.36 -9.46
CA SER A 136 -1.55 25.92 -9.28
C SER A 136 -2.99 25.55 -9.62
N ILE A 137 -3.96 26.36 -9.19
CA ILE A 137 -5.38 26.14 -9.50
C ILE A 137 -5.63 26.20 -11.02
N GLU A 138 -5.09 27.19 -11.70
CA GLU A 138 -5.27 27.32 -13.15
C GLU A 138 -4.61 26.17 -13.94
N TYR A 139 -3.46 25.71 -13.50
CA TYR A 139 -2.80 24.54 -14.11
C TYR A 139 -3.51 23.22 -13.78
N ALA A 140 -4.09 23.08 -12.59
CA ALA A 140 -4.88 21.90 -12.22
C ALA A 140 -6.16 21.77 -13.09
N LYS A 141 -6.75 22.90 -13.51
CA LYS A 141 -7.88 22.88 -14.45
C LYS A 141 -7.57 22.14 -15.77
N ARG A 142 -6.31 22.08 -16.19
CA ARG A 142 -5.91 21.32 -17.41
C ARG A 142 -6.29 19.85 -17.32
N GLU A 143 -6.25 19.30 -16.13
CA GLU A 143 -6.49 17.87 -15.85
C GLU A 143 -7.90 17.63 -15.30
N ALA A 144 -8.74 18.67 -15.21
CA ALA A 144 -10.08 18.57 -14.65
C ALA A 144 -11.01 17.74 -15.55
N GLU A 145 -11.41 16.57 -15.08
CA GLU A 145 -12.32 15.66 -15.78
C GLU A 145 -13.78 15.94 -15.45
N ILE A 146 -14.65 15.75 -16.44
CA ILE A 146 -16.10 15.77 -16.23
C ILE A 146 -16.47 14.50 -15.46
N LYS A 147 -17.26 14.66 -14.40
CA LYS A 147 -17.72 13.54 -13.57
C LYS A 147 -19.22 13.31 -13.76
N ASP A 148 -19.58 12.05 -13.96
CA ASP A 148 -20.97 11.58 -13.89
C ASP A 148 -21.12 10.64 -12.71
N ASN A 149 -22.07 10.93 -11.80
CA ASN A 149 -22.29 10.17 -10.56
C ASN A 149 -20.99 9.89 -9.78
N ASN A 150 -20.12 10.89 -9.68
CA ASN A 150 -18.78 10.83 -9.05
C ASN A 150 -17.77 9.89 -9.73
N LYS A 151 -18.03 9.48 -10.96
CA LYS A 151 -17.08 8.74 -11.79
C LYS A 151 -16.54 9.62 -12.90
N ASN A 152 -15.25 9.57 -13.10
CA ASN A 152 -14.61 10.24 -14.20
C ASN A 152 -15.14 9.68 -15.52
N THR A 153 -15.59 10.57 -16.42
CA THR A 153 -16.14 10.18 -17.73
C THR A 153 -15.08 9.92 -18.79
N GLY A 154 -13.84 10.35 -18.53
CA GLY A 154 -12.77 10.38 -19.51
C GLY A 154 -12.79 11.64 -20.41
N GLU A 155 -13.75 12.54 -20.20
CA GLU A 155 -13.82 13.84 -20.88
C GLU A 155 -13.34 14.95 -19.95
N TYR A 156 -12.60 15.90 -20.53
CA TYR A 156 -12.05 17.01 -19.77
C TYR A 156 -12.91 18.27 -19.91
N LYS A 157 -13.03 19.02 -18.82
CA LYS A 157 -13.83 20.24 -18.80
C LYS A 157 -13.26 21.31 -19.74
N TYR A 158 -11.96 21.52 -19.68
CA TYR A 158 -11.33 22.69 -20.26
C TYR A 158 -10.38 22.38 -21.40
N SER A 159 -9.88 21.16 -21.53
CA SER A 159 -9.03 20.80 -22.66
C SER A 159 -9.84 20.42 -23.91
N ASP A 160 -9.30 20.71 -25.09
CA ASP A 160 -9.84 20.16 -26.33
C ASP A 160 -9.92 18.64 -26.23
N LYS A 161 -10.95 18.03 -26.82
CA LYS A 161 -11.14 16.57 -26.81
C LYS A 161 -9.89 15.81 -27.27
N TYR A 162 -9.17 16.37 -28.22
CA TYR A 162 -8.02 15.74 -28.87
C TYR A 162 -6.68 16.35 -28.42
N ALA A 163 -6.65 17.05 -27.31
CA ALA A 163 -5.40 17.46 -26.69
C ALA A 163 -4.64 16.24 -26.21
N ALA A 164 -3.39 16.10 -26.66
CA ALA A 164 -2.57 14.94 -26.30
C ALA A 164 -2.15 14.99 -24.83
N TYR A 165 -2.22 13.85 -24.15
CA TYR A 165 -1.74 13.72 -22.78
C TYR A 165 -1.03 12.39 -22.55
N VAL A 166 -0.19 12.35 -21.54
CA VAL A 166 0.47 11.14 -21.05
C VAL A 166 -0.26 10.65 -19.80
N GLU A 167 -0.61 9.38 -19.80
CA GLU A 167 -1.12 8.68 -18.63
C GLU A 167 0.01 7.84 -18.01
N ILE A 168 0.32 8.05 -16.74
CA ILE A 168 1.34 7.33 -16.00
C ILE A 168 0.65 6.62 -14.85
N LYS A 169 0.86 5.31 -14.71
CA LYS A 169 0.43 4.53 -13.54
C LYS A 169 1.63 4.17 -12.69
N ALA A 170 1.44 4.21 -11.39
CA ALA A 170 2.50 3.90 -10.45
C ALA A 170 1.92 3.32 -9.15
N GLU A 171 2.75 2.58 -8.43
CA GLU A 171 2.56 2.30 -7.01
C GLU A 171 3.35 3.33 -6.21
N MET A 172 2.72 3.92 -5.22
CA MET A 172 3.31 4.96 -4.40
C MET A 172 3.15 4.64 -2.91
N GLU A 173 4.23 4.83 -2.18
CA GLU A 173 4.24 4.85 -0.72
C GLU A 173 4.46 6.27 -0.23
N ILE A 174 3.61 6.75 0.65
CA ILE A 174 3.78 8.04 1.33
C ILE A 174 3.83 7.85 2.84
N GLU A 175 4.46 8.79 3.53
CA GLU A 175 4.42 8.82 4.99
C GLU A 175 2.99 9.00 5.48
N ASN A 176 2.60 8.16 6.43
CA ASN A 176 1.30 8.24 7.08
C ASN A 176 1.46 8.34 8.59
N ASN A 177 1.20 9.50 9.12
CA ASN A 177 1.25 9.75 10.56
C ASN A 177 0.16 9.01 11.38
N HIS A 178 -0.71 8.25 10.72
CA HIS A 178 -1.85 7.55 11.30
C HIS A 178 -1.59 6.07 11.58
N SER A 179 -0.45 5.54 11.16
CA SER A 179 -0.10 4.14 11.41
C SER A 179 1.26 4.00 12.08
N ILE A 180 1.48 2.88 12.78
CA ILE A 180 2.77 2.57 13.41
C ILE A 180 3.87 2.43 12.36
N ASP A 181 3.54 1.89 11.20
CA ASP A 181 4.50 1.68 10.11
C ASP A 181 4.80 2.99 9.36
N GLY A 182 4.03 4.04 9.64
CA GLY A 182 4.22 5.36 9.07
C GLY A 182 4.02 5.42 7.55
N LYS A 183 3.42 4.40 6.94
CA LYS A 183 3.36 4.26 5.48
C LYS A 183 1.95 4.03 4.97
N ARG A 184 1.72 4.50 3.78
CA ARG A 184 0.48 4.39 3.05
C ARG A 184 0.79 4.04 1.59
N VAL A 185 0.16 3.01 1.07
CA VAL A 185 0.34 2.54 -0.31
C VAL A 185 -0.87 2.90 -1.15
N ALA A 186 -0.66 3.46 -2.31
CA ALA A 186 -1.71 3.76 -3.27
C ALA A 186 -1.26 3.39 -4.69
N THR A 187 -2.19 2.87 -5.49
CA THR A 187 -2.03 2.81 -6.94
C THR A 187 -2.53 4.12 -7.51
N VAL A 188 -1.64 4.89 -8.11
CA VAL A 188 -1.92 6.23 -8.62
C VAL A 188 -1.88 6.24 -10.14
N LYS A 189 -2.68 7.13 -10.71
CA LYS A 189 -2.69 7.42 -12.13
C LYS A 189 -2.59 8.93 -12.32
N TYR A 190 -1.56 9.34 -13.01
CA TYR A 190 -1.33 10.73 -13.37
C TYR A 190 -1.62 10.93 -14.84
N ARG A 191 -2.32 12.00 -15.15
CA ARG A 191 -2.54 12.48 -16.50
C ARG A 191 -1.91 13.83 -16.64
N ILE A 192 -1.11 13.99 -17.68
CA ILE A 192 -0.36 15.22 -17.92
C ILE A 192 -0.60 15.62 -19.37
N HIS A 193 -1.45 16.63 -19.57
CA HIS A 193 -1.63 17.19 -20.90
C HIS A 193 -0.36 17.87 -21.39
N LEU A 194 -0.03 17.59 -22.62
CA LEU A 194 1.15 18.14 -23.28
C LEU A 194 0.90 19.57 -23.73
N GLY A 195 2.00 20.27 -24.00
CA GLY A 195 1.98 21.67 -24.46
C GLY A 195 1.84 22.68 -23.32
N GLY A 196 1.75 23.94 -23.69
CA GLY A 196 1.68 25.07 -22.75
C GLY A 196 3.05 25.52 -22.25
N GLY A 197 3.16 26.80 -21.96
CA GLY A 197 4.28 27.43 -21.28
C GLY A 197 3.88 27.83 -19.87
N ILE A 198 4.77 28.47 -19.15
CA ILE A 198 4.60 28.91 -17.76
C ILE A 198 3.45 29.89 -17.57
N ASP A 199 3.29 30.79 -18.52
CA ASP A 199 2.42 31.95 -18.32
C ASP A 199 1.05 31.77 -18.96
N ASN A 200 0.84 30.66 -19.67
CA ASN A 200 -0.41 30.40 -20.35
C ASN A 200 -0.84 28.92 -20.20
N PRO A 201 -1.59 28.59 -19.16
CA PRO A 201 -2.12 27.25 -18.95
C PRO A 201 -3.18 26.82 -19.99
N SER A 202 -3.73 27.76 -20.76
CA SER A 202 -4.77 27.47 -21.75
C SER A 202 -4.24 26.84 -23.07
N ILE A 203 -2.93 26.81 -23.28
CA ILE A 203 -2.30 26.23 -24.47
C ILE A 203 -2.03 24.74 -24.29
N PHE A 204 -2.51 23.91 -25.22
CA PHE A 204 -2.27 22.45 -25.27
C PHE A 204 -1.45 22.05 -26.50
N THR A 205 -0.66 22.95 -27.04
CA THR A 205 0.09 22.76 -28.27
C THR A 205 1.45 22.13 -28.01
N SER A 206 1.70 21.01 -28.69
CA SER A 206 3.05 20.44 -28.84
C SER A 206 3.55 20.78 -30.25
N LYS A 207 4.51 21.71 -30.34
CA LYS A 207 5.02 22.22 -31.62
C LYS A 207 6.01 21.24 -32.25
N ARG A 208 5.99 21.16 -33.59
CA ARG A 208 6.99 20.43 -34.36
C ARG A 208 8.41 20.94 -34.10
N ASN A 209 9.39 20.11 -34.41
CA ASN A 209 10.82 20.44 -34.33
C ASN A 209 11.25 20.97 -32.93
N THR A 210 10.49 20.66 -31.88
CA THR A 210 10.72 21.14 -30.53
C THR A 210 11.01 19.97 -29.60
N LYS A 211 11.98 20.16 -28.71
CA LYS A 211 12.27 19.21 -27.63
C LYS A 211 11.62 19.72 -26.34
N TYR A 212 10.77 18.89 -25.76
CA TYR A 212 10.14 19.14 -24.47
C TYR A 212 10.72 18.19 -23.44
N THR A 213 11.05 18.71 -22.27
CA THR A 213 11.38 17.89 -21.10
C THR A 213 10.40 18.21 -19.97
N TYR A 214 9.59 17.23 -19.60
CA TYR A 214 8.68 17.33 -18.47
C TYR A 214 9.33 16.73 -17.25
N ILE A 215 9.53 17.54 -16.20
CA ILE A 215 10.09 17.09 -14.92
C ILE A 215 8.94 17.06 -13.91
N LEU A 216 8.58 15.87 -13.49
CA LEU A 216 7.54 15.64 -12.50
C LEU A 216 8.18 15.48 -11.13
N THR A 217 7.79 16.34 -10.19
CA THR A 217 8.11 16.15 -8.77
C THR A 217 6.82 15.76 -8.06
N ILE A 218 6.78 14.54 -7.56
CA ILE A 218 5.60 13.96 -6.91
C ILE A 218 5.78 14.11 -5.41
N ASN A 219 5.03 15.01 -4.80
CA ASN A 219 5.07 15.28 -3.36
C ASN A 219 3.98 14.52 -2.59
N ASP A 220 2.84 14.27 -3.22
CA ASP A 220 1.70 13.54 -2.68
C ASP A 220 0.85 13.05 -3.87
N VAL A 221 -0.22 12.32 -3.62
CA VAL A 221 -1.17 11.87 -4.65
C VAL A 221 -1.70 13.06 -5.47
N ASN A 222 -2.03 14.16 -4.81
CA ASN A 222 -2.62 15.35 -5.42
C ASN A 222 -1.68 16.57 -5.45
N ASP A 223 -0.43 16.41 -5.08
CA ASP A 223 0.57 17.48 -5.08
C ASP A 223 1.72 17.10 -6.02
N ILE A 224 1.56 17.46 -7.27
CA ILE A 224 2.53 17.21 -8.33
C ILE A 224 2.97 18.53 -8.91
N ILE A 225 4.27 18.74 -8.93
CA ILE A 225 4.88 19.86 -9.64
C ILE A 225 5.34 19.33 -11.01
N VAL A 226 4.86 19.95 -12.07
CA VAL A 226 5.29 19.66 -13.44
C VAL A 226 6.13 20.82 -13.95
N GLU A 227 7.38 20.57 -14.19
CA GLU A 227 8.30 21.53 -14.82
C GLU A 227 8.42 21.16 -16.31
N VAL A 228 8.26 22.11 -17.21
CA VAL A 228 8.42 21.89 -18.65
C VAL A 228 9.61 22.69 -19.14
N GLU A 229 10.69 22.01 -19.47
CA GLU A 229 11.86 22.65 -20.07
C GLU A 229 11.68 22.72 -21.59
N THR A 230 11.20 23.83 -22.08
CA THR A 230 11.50 24.34 -23.45
C THR A 230 12.44 25.54 -23.37
N GLY A 231 12.80 25.92 -22.19
CA GLY A 231 13.58 27.01 -21.63
C GLY A 231 13.39 26.97 -20.12
N GLU A 232 14.01 27.74 -19.33
CA GLU A 232 14.20 27.64 -17.86
C GLU A 232 12.93 27.77 -16.97
N GLU A 233 11.79 27.30 -17.38
CA GLU A 233 10.51 27.68 -16.79
C GLU A 233 9.81 26.52 -16.07
N LYS A 234 9.32 26.78 -14.83
CA LYS A 234 8.60 25.85 -13.95
C LYS A 234 7.11 26.09 -13.98
N ARG A 235 6.37 25.04 -14.17
CA ARG A 235 4.89 25.04 -14.20
C ARG A 235 4.39 24.36 -12.92
N PRO A 236 3.70 25.05 -11.99
CA PRO A 236 3.09 24.42 -10.84
C PRO A 236 1.81 23.68 -11.22
N GLY A 237 1.56 22.55 -10.54
CA GLY A 237 0.23 21.94 -10.47
C GLY A 237 -0.17 21.03 -11.61
N ALA A 238 -0.15 19.74 -11.33
CA ALA A 238 -0.98 18.73 -11.96
C ALA A 238 -1.66 17.93 -10.86
N GLU A 239 -2.92 17.56 -11.07
CA GLU A 239 -3.64 16.67 -10.14
C GLU A 239 -3.46 15.22 -10.57
N GLY A 240 -3.24 14.34 -9.59
CA GLY A 240 -3.25 12.90 -9.78
C GLY A 240 -4.61 12.32 -9.42
N ASP A 241 -5.05 11.33 -10.18
CA ASP A 241 -6.20 10.50 -9.81
C ASP A 241 -5.73 9.26 -9.07
N VAL A 242 -6.36 8.97 -7.93
CA VAL A 242 -6.28 7.66 -7.32
C VAL A 242 -7.22 6.74 -8.07
N VAL A 243 -6.68 5.77 -8.79
CA VAL A 243 -7.47 4.82 -9.59
C VAL A 243 -8.19 3.82 -8.70
N ASP A 244 -7.49 3.35 -7.66
CA ASP A 244 -8.10 2.70 -6.52
C ASP A 244 -8.07 3.67 -5.37
N ALA A 245 -9.17 3.73 -4.63
CA ALA A 245 -9.26 4.57 -3.44
C ALA A 245 -7.98 4.45 -2.63
N GLU A 246 -7.48 5.55 -2.08
CA GLU A 246 -6.38 5.53 -1.15
C GLU A 246 -6.60 4.40 -0.15
N ALA A 247 -5.97 3.28 -0.37
CA ALA A 247 -6.10 2.12 0.48
C ALA A 247 -4.79 1.92 1.21
N GLU A 248 -4.79 2.14 2.50
CA GLU A 248 -3.77 1.54 3.34
C GLU A 248 -4.17 0.09 3.54
N VAL A 249 -3.33 -0.83 3.08
CA VAL A 249 -3.55 -2.26 3.27
C VAL A 249 -2.54 -2.76 4.27
N ARG A 250 -3.04 -3.22 5.42
CA ARG A 250 -2.22 -3.91 6.41
C ARG A 250 -2.54 -5.39 6.38
N THR A 251 -1.55 -6.19 6.01
CA THR A 251 -1.68 -7.64 6.04
C THR A 251 -1.04 -8.19 7.30
N LEU A 252 -1.85 -8.85 8.10
CA LEU A 252 -1.46 -9.46 9.37
C LEU A 252 -1.41 -10.98 9.23
N ASP A 253 -0.59 -11.61 10.05
CA ASP A 253 -0.61 -13.06 10.19
C ASP A 253 -1.71 -13.50 11.18
N ALA A 254 -1.89 -14.79 11.34
CA ALA A 254 -3.02 -15.39 12.06
C ALA A 254 -3.04 -15.14 13.58
N HIS A 255 -1.93 -14.80 14.18
CA HIS A 255 -1.80 -14.57 15.63
C HIS A 255 -2.43 -13.24 16.08
N TYR A 256 -2.49 -13.01 17.40
CA TYR A 256 -2.88 -11.73 17.96
C TYR A 256 -1.99 -10.60 17.46
N ASN A 257 -2.61 -9.48 17.13
CA ASN A 257 -1.92 -8.27 16.71
C ASN A 257 -2.49 -7.05 17.41
N SER A 258 -1.67 -6.04 17.60
CA SER A 258 -2.11 -4.72 18.03
C SER A 258 -1.26 -3.64 17.39
N PHE A 259 -1.89 -2.51 17.07
CA PHE A 259 -1.22 -1.34 16.50
C PHE A 259 -2.04 -0.09 16.77
N VAL A 260 -1.43 1.07 16.59
CA VAL A 260 -2.11 2.36 16.82
C VAL A 260 -2.64 2.91 15.51
N MET A 261 -3.89 3.39 15.53
CA MET A 261 -4.51 4.15 14.44
C MET A 261 -5.01 5.50 14.96
N GLY A 262 -4.94 6.52 14.11
CA GLY A 262 -5.53 7.82 14.35
C GLY A 262 -6.80 8.02 13.53
N PHE A 263 -7.85 8.58 14.15
CA PHE A 263 -9.07 8.99 13.48
C PHE A 263 -9.36 10.45 13.77
N SER A 264 -9.74 11.22 12.77
CA SER A 264 -10.18 12.58 12.93
C SER A 264 -11.71 12.70 12.81
N TYR A 265 -12.25 13.84 13.22
CA TYR A 265 -13.67 14.14 13.00
C TYR A 265 -14.04 14.04 11.52
N ASN A 266 -13.19 14.54 10.62
CA ASN A 266 -13.40 14.46 9.17
C ASN A 266 -13.29 13.06 8.59
N ASN A 267 -12.68 12.10 9.28
CA ASN A 267 -12.68 10.69 8.85
C ASN A 267 -14.04 10.02 9.09
N VAL A 268 -14.79 10.47 10.09
CA VAL A 268 -16.02 9.83 10.56
C VAL A 268 -17.30 10.61 10.28
N VAL A 269 -17.18 11.91 9.94
CA VAL A 269 -18.32 12.80 9.64
C VAL A 269 -18.13 13.39 8.25
N ASP A 270 -19.17 13.35 7.43
CA ASP A 270 -19.19 13.96 6.10
C ASP A 270 -19.35 15.50 6.18
N ALA A 271 -19.21 16.18 5.06
CA ALA A 271 -19.33 17.63 5.01
C ALA A 271 -20.75 18.15 5.35
N LYS A 272 -21.77 17.29 5.30
CA LYS A 272 -23.15 17.61 5.70
C LYS A 272 -23.40 17.41 7.19
N GLY A 273 -22.39 16.91 7.92
CA GLY A 273 -22.49 16.65 9.35
C GLY A 273 -23.06 15.27 9.70
N ASN A 274 -23.23 14.38 8.72
CA ASN A 274 -23.73 13.02 8.96
C ASN A 274 -22.58 12.06 9.27
N LYS A 275 -22.87 10.99 10.02
CA LYS A 275 -21.92 9.89 10.16
C LYS A 275 -21.61 9.30 8.79
N GLY A 276 -20.35 9.37 8.40
CA GLY A 276 -19.89 8.99 7.08
C GLY A 276 -18.91 7.81 7.06
N LEU A 277 -18.42 7.39 8.23
CA LEU A 277 -17.57 6.20 8.32
C LEU A 277 -18.41 4.96 7.97
N LYS A 278 -17.94 4.21 6.99
CA LYS A 278 -18.51 2.91 6.63
C LYS A 278 -17.48 1.83 6.87
N PHE A 279 -17.94 0.61 7.08
CA PHE A 279 -17.06 -0.54 7.17
C PHE A 279 -17.67 -1.79 6.53
N VAL A 280 -16.80 -2.70 6.12
CA VAL A 280 -17.13 -4.04 5.69
C VAL A 280 -16.21 -5.00 6.40
N VAL A 281 -16.77 -5.94 7.15
CA VAL A 281 -16.05 -7.08 7.71
C VAL A 281 -16.43 -8.30 6.89
N LYS A 282 -15.46 -9.01 6.36
CA LYS A 282 -15.67 -10.25 5.65
C LYS A 282 -14.82 -11.37 6.23
N THR A 283 -15.46 -12.48 6.49
CA THR A 283 -14.84 -13.72 6.96
C THR A 283 -15.40 -14.90 6.16
N PRO A 284 -14.82 -16.10 6.26
CA PRO A 284 -15.42 -17.28 5.64
C PRO A 284 -16.85 -17.58 6.11
N PHE A 285 -17.25 -17.04 7.24
CA PHE A 285 -18.57 -17.30 7.85
C PHE A 285 -19.65 -16.27 7.49
N GLY A 286 -19.28 -15.10 6.99
CA GLY A 286 -20.25 -14.07 6.61
C GLY A 286 -19.66 -12.70 6.35
N GLN A 287 -20.56 -11.75 6.16
CA GLN A 287 -20.24 -10.35 5.94
C GLN A 287 -21.07 -9.47 6.86
N VAL A 288 -20.43 -8.48 7.49
CA VAL A 288 -21.05 -7.46 8.35
C VAL A 288 -20.69 -6.08 7.81
N THR A 289 -21.63 -5.15 7.81
CA THR A 289 -21.43 -3.77 7.38
C THR A 289 -21.99 -2.80 8.42
N GLU A 290 -21.72 -1.52 8.29
CA GLU A 290 -22.29 -0.46 9.13
C GLU A 290 -23.83 -0.42 9.10
N LYS A 291 -24.45 -1.07 8.12
CA LYS A 291 -25.91 -1.19 8.01
C LYS A 291 -26.47 -2.42 8.70
N SER A 292 -25.61 -3.34 9.10
CA SER A 292 -26.01 -4.52 9.85
C SER A 292 -26.43 -4.12 11.25
N THR A 293 -27.41 -4.82 11.82
CA THR A 293 -27.80 -4.59 13.21
C THR A 293 -26.93 -5.47 14.09
N PRO A 294 -26.11 -4.89 15.00
CA PRO A 294 -25.22 -5.69 15.82
C PRO A 294 -26.01 -6.62 16.75
N ASP A 295 -25.57 -7.87 16.83
CA ASP A 295 -26.04 -8.91 17.75
C ASP A 295 -27.56 -9.18 17.79
N VAL A 296 -28.29 -8.77 16.76
CA VAL A 296 -29.75 -8.97 16.68
C VAL A 296 -30.10 -10.14 15.77
N GLY A 297 -30.96 -10.99 16.27
CA GLY A 297 -31.65 -12.06 15.54
C GLY A 297 -30.98 -13.43 15.62
N ASP A 298 -31.78 -14.46 15.75
CA ASP A 298 -31.39 -15.86 15.60
C ASP A 298 -31.02 -16.13 14.14
N GLY A 299 -29.81 -16.63 13.90
CA GLY A 299 -29.32 -16.99 12.56
C GLY A 299 -28.58 -15.89 11.78
N ALA A 300 -28.45 -14.70 12.31
CA ALA A 300 -27.58 -13.69 11.69
C ALA A 300 -26.11 -14.06 11.87
N LYS A 301 -25.43 -14.30 10.77
CA LYS A 301 -23.99 -14.60 10.79
C LYS A 301 -23.22 -13.32 11.10
N GLN A 302 -22.73 -13.19 12.32
CA GLN A 302 -22.04 -12.00 12.80
C GLN A 302 -20.65 -12.37 13.30
N ASP A 303 -19.66 -12.12 12.48
CA ASP A 303 -18.26 -12.40 12.78
C ASP A 303 -17.43 -11.12 12.64
N TYR A 304 -17.56 -10.21 13.61
CA TYR A 304 -16.82 -8.93 13.64
C TYR A 304 -16.12 -8.68 14.97
N HIS A 305 -16.37 -9.52 15.98
CA HIS A 305 -15.82 -9.34 17.35
C HIS A 305 -14.31 -9.63 17.47
N TRP A 306 -13.67 -9.95 16.36
CA TRP A 306 -12.21 -10.16 16.34
C TRP A 306 -11.40 -8.87 16.19
N ILE A 307 -12.05 -7.72 16.04
CA ILE A 307 -11.43 -6.40 16.00
C ILE A 307 -12.05 -5.49 17.05
N HIS A 308 -11.21 -4.87 17.85
CA HIS A 308 -11.59 -3.96 18.92
C HIS A 308 -10.72 -2.72 18.93
N PHE A 309 -11.23 -1.65 19.50
CA PHE A 309 -10.53 -0.37 19.62
C PHE A 309 -10.52 0.07 21.07
N LYS A 310 -9.38 0.57 21.54
CA LYS A 310 -9.27 1.21 22.86
C LYS A 310 -8.70 2.60 22.67
N SER A 311 -9.43 3.63 23.07
CA SER A 311 -8.98 5.00 22.95
C SER A 311 -7.81 5.27 23.88
N HIS A 312 -6.80 5.99 23.39
CA HIS A 312 -5.76 6.56 24.24
C HIS A 312 -6.32 7.72 25.05
N GLY A 313 -5.63 8.11 26.12
CA GLY A 313 -6.01 9.26 26.93
C GLY A 313 -6.03 10.58 26.16
N VAL A 314 -6.25 11.67 26.87
CA VAL A 314 -6.41 13.02 26.29
C VAL A 314 -5.14 13.50 25.57
N ASP A 315 -3.98 13.02 26.00
CA ASP A 315 -2.66 13.32 25.42
C ASP A 315 -2.40 12.72 24.03
N ASN A 316 -3.27 11.84 23.58
CA ASN A 316 -3.26 11.29 22.20
C ASN A 316 -1.88 10.83 21.71
N ASN A 317 -1.17 10.06 22.51
CA ASN A 317 0.15 9.56 22.14
C ASN A 317 0.06 8.51 21.02
N LYS A 318 0.53 8.83 19.83
CA LYS A 318 0.47 7.97 18.66
C LYS A 318 1.30 6.68 18.76
N ASN A 319 2.30 6.67 19.63
CA ASN A 319 3.20 5.53 19.80
C ASN A 319 2.83 4.65 20.99
N LYS A 320 1.80 5.04 21.76
CA LYS A 320 1.39 4.30 22.93
C LYS A 320 0.49 3.15 22.55
N LEU A 321 0.87 1.93 22.91
CA LEU A 321 0.01 0.77 22.87
C LEU A 321 -0.66 0.60 24.23
N GLU A 322 -1.98 0.53 24.24
CA GLU A 322 -2.76 0.25 25.44
C GLU A 322 -2.83 -1.26 25.68
N GLU A 323 -2.94 -1.64 26.95
CA GLU A 323 -3.22 -3.01 27.32
C GLU A 323 -4.59 -3.46 26.80
N TYR A 324 -4.72 -4.76 26.53
CA TYR A 324 -5.98 -5.32 26.02
C TYR A 324 -7.11 -5.22 27.03
N LYS A 325 -6.81 -5.30 28.31
CA LYS A 325 -7.77 -5.20 29.41
C LYS A 325 -8.34 -3.79 29.53
N GLY A 326 -9.59 -3.71 29.90
CA GLY A 326 -10.31 -2.45 30.11
C GLY A 326 -11.36 -2.17 29.03
N GLU A 327 -11.87 -0.96 29.02
CA GLU A 327 -12.96 -0.58 28.11
C GLU A 327 -12.50 -0.57 26.67
N ARG A 328 -13.15 -1.38 25.87
CA ARG A 328 -12.93 -1.54 24.43
C ARG A 328 -14.23 -1.27 23.71
N ILE A 329 -14.15 -0.77 22.52
CA ILE A 329 -15.28 -0.54 21.65
C ILE A 329 -15.14 -1.36 20.37
N ASP A 330 -16.25 -1.68 19.76
CA ASP A 330 -16.34 -2.35 18.49
C ASP A 330 -16.39 -1.36 17.31
N LEU A 331 -16.52 -1.89 16.11
CA LEU A 331 -16.61 -1.11 14.87
C LEU A 331 -17.86 -0.21 14.83
N PHE A 332 -18.98 -0.62 15.43
CA PHE A 332 -20.22 0.14 15.41
C PHE A 332 -20.12 1.39 16.31
N ALA A 333 -19.41 1.29 17.41
CA ALA A 333 -19.21 2.37 18.37
C ALA A 333 -18.08 3.34 17.97
N LEU A 334 -17.20 2.97 17.02
CA LEU A 334 -15.99 3.73 16.71
C LEU A 334 -16.28 5.17 16.28
N ALA A 335 -17.19 5.37 15.33
CA ALA A 335 -17.50 6.72 14.83
C ALA A 335 -18.06 7.64 15.93
N ASP A 336 -18.96 7.12 16.78
CA ASP A 336 -19.51 7.88 17.91
C ASP A 336 -18.46 8.25 18.93
N ASN A 337 -17.55 7.32 19.21
CA ASN A 337 -16.46 7.59 20.15
C ASN A 337 -15.54 8.70 19.66
N VAL A 338 -15.14 8.68 18.37
CA VAL A 338 -14.34 9.76 17.78
C VAL A 338 -15.06 11.10 17.83
N ILE A 339 -16.35 11.14 17.49
CA ILE A 339 -17.18 12.36 17.55
C ILE A 339 -17.25 12.90 18.98
N ASN A 340 -17.45 12.03 19.96
CA ASN A 340 -17.54 12.42 21.36
C ASN A 340 -16.21 12.96 21.88
N ARG A 341 -15.09 12.34 21.55
CA ARG A 341 -13.74 12.81 21.90
C ARG A 341 -13.49 14.20 21.32
N PHE A 342 -13.81 14.41 20.05
CA PHE A 342 -13.69 15.73 19.41
C PHE A 342 -14.51 16.80 20.13
N LYS A 343 -15.74 16.49 20.54
CA LYS A 343 -16.60 17.42 21.29
C LYS A 343 -16.05 17.71 22.69
N MET A 344 -15.55 16.68 23.37
CA MET A 344 -14.98 16.82 24.72
C MET A 344 -13.68 17.62 24.74
N ASP A 345 -12.86 17.46 23.73
CA ASP A 345 -11.60 18.19 23.53
C ASP A 345 -11.84 19.68 23.22
N GLY A 346 -13.01 20.04 22.73
CA GLY A 346 -13.35 21.40 22.32
C GLY A 346 -12.53 21.95 21.16
N SER A 347 -11.81 21.08 20.45
CA SER A 347 -11.00 21.44 19.29
C SER A 347 -11.86 22.02 18.17
N LYS A 348 -11.34 23.04 17.49
CA LYS A 348 -11.92 23.56 16.24
C LYS A 348 -11.31 22.89 15.01
N ASN A 349 -10.17 22.21 15.18
CA ASN A 349 -9.50 21.51 14.11
C ASN A 349 -10.13 20.13 13.88
N LYS A 350 -10.97 20.02 12.86
CA LYS A 350 -11.63 18.77 12.50
C LYS A 350 -10.69 17.68 11.97
N ASP A 351 -9.47 18.02 11.61
CA ASP A 351 -8.41 17.07 11.22
C ASP A 351 -7.52 16.65 12.40
N GLN A 352 -7.81 17.17 13.62
CA GLN A 352 -7.19 16.70 14.85
C GLN A 352 -7.37 15.20 14.99
N LEU A 353 -6.26 14.48 15.18
CA LEU A 353 -6.26 13.02 15.32
C LEU A 353 -6.48 12.59 16.77
N TYR A 354 -7.31 11.59 16.93
CA TYR A 354 -7.54 10.86 18.17
C TYR A 354 -7.07 9.43 17.97
N TYR A 355 -6.12 9.00 18.79
CA TYR A 355 -5.46 7.72 18.64
C TYR A 355 -6.17 6.60 19.40
N TYR A 356 -6.11 5.42 18.80
CA TYR A 356 -6.68 4.18 19.30
C TYR A 356 -5.69 3.05 19.12
N THR A 357 -5.56 2.20 20.13
CA THR A 357 -5.00 0.87 19.90
C THR A 357 -6.06 -0.01 19.26
N VAL A 358 -5.73 -0.56 18.11
CA VAL A 358 -6.55 -1.56 17.41
C VAL A 358 -6.04 -2.92 17.83
N PHE A 359 -6.92 -3.73 18.39
CA PHE A 359 -6.64 -5.11 18.77
C PHE A 359 -7.27 -6.04 17.76
N ILE A 360 -6.47 -6.93 17.22
CA ILE A 360 -6.88 -7.97 16.28
C ILE A 360 -6.70 -9.31 16.97
N ASP A 361 -7.79 -10.01 17.15
CA ASP A 361 -7.76 -11.32 17.78
C ASP A 361 -7.15 -12.36 16.86
N GLU A 362 -6.62 -13.42 17.45
CA GLU A 362 -6.11 -14.57 16.72
C GLU A 362 -7.18 -15.12 15.76
N TYR A 363 -6.78 -15.50 14.56
CA TYR A 363 -7.68 -16.12 13.59
C TYR A 363 -7.92 -17.59 13.98
N TYR A 364 -8.45 -17.76 15.18
CA TYR A 364 -8.80 -19.05 15.75
C TYR A 364 -10.11 -18.93 16.51
N TYR A 365 -11.04 -19.79 16.24
CA TYR A 365 -12.36 -19.78 16.86
C TYR A 365 -12.47 -20.96 17.82
N LYS A 366 -12.61 -20.66 19.10
CA LYS A 366 -12.93 -21.67 20.15
C LYS A 366 -14.40 -22.11 20.03
N GLU A 367 -15.26 -21.18 19.62
CA GLU A 367 -16.70 -21.36 19.41
C GLU A 367 -17.09 -20.82 18.04
N ALA A 368 -18.20 -21.31 17.51
CA ALA A 368 -18.71 -20.81 16.26
C ALA A 368 -19.12 -19.35 16.38
N PRO A 369 -18.83 -18.51 15.38
CA PRO A 369 -19.40 -17.17 15.31
C PRO A 369 -20.94 -17.24 15.38
N LYS A 370 -21.57 -16.19 15.90
CA LYS A 370 -23.01 -16.13 16.04
C LYS A 370 -23.73 -16.44 14.72
N GLY A 371 -24.68 -17.34 14.76
CA GLY A 371 -25.44 -17.78 13.58
C GLY A 371 -24.73 -18.80 12.69
N VAL A 372 -23.54 -19.25 13.04
CA VAL A 372 -22.83 -20.34 12.37
C VAL A 372 -23.05 -21.63 13.13
N ALA A 373 -23.63 -22.62 12.49
CA ALA A 373 -23.81 -23.94 13.09
C ALA A 373 -22.65 -24.85 12.69
N TRP A 374 -21.74 -25.13 13.62
CA TRP A 374 -20.74 -26.17 13.45
C TRP A 374 -21.31 -27.52 13.84
N LYS A 375 -20.99 -28.50 13.02
CA LYS A 375 -21.36 -29.88 13.28
C LYS A 375 -20.10 -30.68 13.52
N GLY A 376 -20.09 -31.52 14.56
CA GLY A 376 -19.00 -32.42 14.85
C GLY A 376 -18.30 -32.14 16.20
N ASP A 377 -17.16 -32.78 16.39
CA ASP A 377 -16.36 -32.67 17.60
C ASP A 377 -15.64 -31.30 17.66
N PRO A 378 -15.72 -30.56 18.77
CA PRO A 378 -14.98 -29.31 18.99
C PRO A 378 -13.47 -29.41 18.69
N LYS A 379 -12.88 -30.57 18.89
CA LYS A 379 -11.46 -30.83 18.56
C LYS A 379 -11.12 -30.61 17.11
N THR A 380 -12.12 -30.64 16.21
CA THR A 380 -11.93 -30.56 14.77
C THR A 380 -12.48 -29.26 14.17
N TYR A 381 -12.95 -28.32 14.98
CA TYR A 381 -13.50 -27.05 14.49
C TYR A 381 -12.48 -26.20 13.74
N TRP A 382 -11.19 -26.34 14.02
CA TRP A 382 -10.12 -25.66 13.31
C TRP A 382 -10.14 -25.92 11.78
N ARG A 383 -10.74 -27.02 11.33
CA ARG A 383 -10.87 -27.36 9.89
C ARG A 383 -11.77 -26.39 9.13
N TYR A 384 -12.60 -25.62 9.79
CA TYR A 384 -13.46 -24.63 9.16
C TYR A 384 -12.73 -23.32 8.83
N PHE A 385 -11.59 -23.05 9.45
CA PHE A 385 -10.88 -21.79 9.31
C PHE A 385 -9.37 -21.92 9.11
N ALA A 386 -8.76 -23.07 9.31
CA ALA A 386 -7.37 -23.32 8.90
C ALA A 386 -7.30 -23.49 7.38
N ASN A 387 -6.29 -22.91 6.73
CA ASN A 387 -6.15 -22.85 5.28
C ASN A 387 -7.39 -22.21 4.57
N ALA A 388 -8.15 -21.42 5.28
CA ALA A 388 -9.30 -20.70 4.74
C ALA A 388 -8.86 -19.39 4.08
N ASP A 389 -9.83 -18.72 3.43
CA ASP A 389 -9.61 -17.37 2.91
C ASP A 389 -9.26 -16.40 4.06
N ASN A 390 -8.48 -15.39 3.71
CA ASN A 390 -8.18 -14.30 4.62
C ASN A 390 -9.48 -13.63 5.09
N ARG A 391 -9.54 -13.27 6.36
CA ARG A 391 -10.58 -12.37 6.84
C ARG A 391 -10.09 -10.93 6.76
N TYR A 392 -10.99 -10.00 6.56
CA TYR A 392 -10.61 -8.59 6.50
C TYR A 392 -11.69 -7.67 7.06
N VAL A 393 -11.24 -6.51 7.49
CA VAL A 393 -12.08 -5.35 7.72
C VAL A 393 -11.61 -4.22 6.82
N MET A 394 -12.54 -3.60 6.11
CA MET A 394 -12.31 -2.41 5.31
C MET A 394 -13.05 -1.25 5.96
N LEU A 395 -12.30 -0.22 6.33
CA LEU A 395 -12.84 1.05 6.81
C LEU A 395 -12.85 2.04 5.65
N VAL A 396 -14.00 2.63 5.38
CA VAL A 396 -14.16 3.66 4.34
C VAL A 396 -14.48 4.97 5.03
N TYR A 397 -13.56 5.91 4.99
CA TYR A 397 -13.71 7.20 5.64
C TYR A 397 -14.80 8.04 4.98
N ALA A 398 -15.35 8.95 5.75
CA ALA A 398 -16.33 9.90 5.25
C ALA A 398 -15.75 10.67 4.04
N PRO A 399 -16.56 10.87 2.99
CA PRO A 399 -16.08 11.56 1.80
C PRO A 399 -15.71 12.99 2.11
N LYS A 400 -14.54 13.42 1.69
CA LYS A 400 -14.14 14.82 1.62
C LYS A 400 -14.73 15.43 0.36
N TYR A 401 -15.15 16.67 0.43
CA TYR A 401 -15.55 17.44 -0.73
C TYR A 401 -14.37 18.23 -1.25
N SER A 402 -14.32 18.43 -2.56
CA SER A 402 -13.37 19.34 -3.19
C SER A 402 -13.58 20.79 -2.68
N LEU A 403 -12.59 21.62 -2.91
CA LEU A 403 -12.68 23.07 -2.60
C LEU A 403 -13.87 23.76 -3.29
N ASP A 404 -14.37 23.21 -4.40
CA ASP A 404 -15.56 23.67 -5.13
C ASP A 404 -16.89 23.16 -4.53
N GLY A 405 -16.84 22.30 -3.50
CA GLY A 405 -18.01 21.77 -2.81
C GLY A 405 -18.82 20.72 -3.60
N ASN A 406 -18.47 20.43 -4.86
CA ASN A 406 -19.31 19.68 -5.79
C ASN A 406 -18.82 18.25 -6.09
N SER A 407 -17.56 17.94 -5.83
CA SER A 407 -17.02 16.60 -6.06
C SER A 407 -16.54 15.95 -4.76
N SER A 408 -16.99 14.73 -4.50
CA SER A 408 -16.41 13.91 -3.45
C SER A 408 -15.14 13.26 -3.98
N TYR A 409 -14.01 13.58 -3.38
CA TYR A 409 -12.76 12.89 -3.67
C TYR A 409 -12.80 11.42 -3.25
N ALA A 410 -11.86 10.67 -3.81
CA ALA A 410 -11.65 9.28 -3.50
C ALA A 410 -11.71 9.06 -1.97
N LYS A 411 -12.55 8.13 -1.58
CA LYS A 411 -12.70 7.73 -0.19
C LYS A 411 -11.39 7.12 0.26
N ALA A 412 -10.76 7.67 1.28
CA ALA A 412 -9.67 6.99 1.91
C ALA A 412 -10.20 5.67 2.49
N GLN A 413 -9.57 4.57 2.10
CA GLN A 413 -9.92 3.24 2.58
C GLN A 413 -8.75 2.70 3.40
N TYR A 414 -9.07 2.08 4.51
CA TYR A 414 -8.13 1.38 5.34
C TYR A 414 -8.53 -0.10 5.39
N MET A 415 -7.68 -0.98 4.90
CA MET A 415 -7.96 -2.41 4.85
C MET A 415 -7.01 -3.16 5.78
N ILE A 416 -7.58 -3.84 6.75
CA ILE A 416 -6.86 -4.76 7.61
C ILE A 416 -7.22 -6.16 7.15
N THR A 417 -6.25 -6.87 6.61
CA THR A 417 -6.39 -8.26 6.17
C THR A 417 -5.62 -9.16 7.13
N GLN A 418 -6.24 -10.22 7.60
CA GLN A 418 -5.58 -11.23 8.42
C GLN A 418 -5.59 -12.57 7.71
N ARG A 419 -4.42 -13.17 7.57
CA ARG A 419 -4.26 -14.51 7.00
C ARG A 419 -4.79 -15.56 7.97
N SER A 420 -5.35 -16.64 7.42
CA SER A 420 -5.72 -17.79 8.22
C SER A 420 -4.47 -18.55 8.70
N ILE A 421 -4.64 -19.37 9.72
CA ILE A 421 -3.60 -20.32 10.13
C ILE A 421 -3.43 -21.37 9.03
N GLN A 422 -2.20 -21.63 8.61
CA GLN A 422 -1.94 -22.70 7.66
C GLN A 422 -1.55 -24.00 8.36
N THR A 423 -1.93 -25.12 7.78
CA THR A 423 -1.58 -26.47 8.23
C THR A 423 -1.49 -27.42 7.06
N TYR A 424 -0.64 -28.42 7.18
CA TYR A 424 -0.48 -29.47 6.17
C TYR A 424 -1.24 -30.76 6.50
N TYR A 425 -1.88 -30.84 7.68
CA TYR A 425 -2.60 -32.04 8.09
C TYR A 425 -3.91 -32.24 7.32
N SER A 426 -4.22 -33.49 7.06
CA SER A 426 -5.50 -33.91 6.47
C SER A 426 -6.65 -33.81 7.46
N THR A 427 -7.84 -34.09 6.98
CA THR A 427 -9.10 -34.01 7.75
C THR A 427 -9.23 -35.03 8.88
N GLU A 428 -8.34 -36.01 8.99
CA GLU A 428 -8.46 -37.10 9.97
C GLU A 428 -7.77 -36.84 11.30
N SER A 429 -6.86 -35.86 11.36
CA SER A 429 -6.18 -35.54 12.60
C SER A 429 -7.10 -34.78 13.57
N GLU A 430 -7.22 -35.23 14.80
CA GLU A 430 -7.90 -34.51 15.88
C GLU A 430 -7.10 -33.29 16.34
N MET A 431 -5.77 -33.37 16.22
CA MET A 431 -4.83 -32.32 16.55
C MET A 431 -3.87 -32.12 15.38
N ALA A 432 -3.70 -30.89 14.96
CA ALA A 432 -2.76 -30.50 13.93
C ALA A 432 -1.87 -29.37 14.44
N LEU A 433 -0.77 -29.15 13.76
CA LEU A 433 0.12 -28.04 14.00
C LEU A 433 -0.16 -26.92 12.99
N GLY A 434 -0.53 -25.74 13.49
CA GLY A 434 -0.68 -24.53 12.71
C GLY A 434 0.61 -23.73 12.66
N MET A 435 0.82 -22.95 11.59
CA MET A 435 2.01 -22.15 11.39
C MET A 435 1.67 -20.78 10.79
N GLU A 436 2.46 -19.78 11.13
CA GLU A 436 2.43 -18.47 10.49
C GLU A 436 2.77 -18.55 9.01
N HIS A 437 2.28 -17.58 8.22
CA HIS A 437 2.65 -17.45 6.79
C HIS A 437 3.96 -16.70 6.60
N VAL A 438 4.27 -15.76 7.49
CA VAL A 438 5.40 -14.87 7.31
C VAL A 438 6.66 -15.46 7.90
N ASN A 439 7.72 -15.46 7.10
CA ASN A 439 9.06 -15.75 7.54
C ASN A 439 9.66 -14.48 8.15
N GLU A 440 10.05 -14.53 9.39
CA GLU A 440 10.80 -13.44 10.00
C GLU A 440 12.28 -13.83 10.10
N THR A 441 13.14 -12.86 9.80
CA THR A 441 14.58 -13.01 9.93
C THR A 441 15.06 -12.15 11.09
N GLY A 442 15.79 -12.73 12.02
CA GLY A 442 16.33 -12.02 13.17
C GLY A 442 17.70 -12.54 13.53
N ALA A 443 18.43 -11.77 14.35
CA ALA A 443 19.65 -12.26 14.95
C ALA A 443 19.32 -13.26 16.05
N ALA A 444 20.12 -14.30 16.16
CA ALA A 444 20.14 -15.34 17.17
C ALA A 444 18.79 -15.80 17.77
N ALA A 445 18.56 -17.02 17.66
CA ALA A 445 17.25 -17.60 17.76
C ALA A 445 16.73 -17.88 19.16
N TRP A 446 17.44 -18.67 19.91
CA TRP A 446 16.86 -19.30 21.10
C TRP A 446 17.61 -18.95 22.39
N GLY A 447 18.82 -18.40 22.30
CA GLY A 447 19.72 -18.29 23.43
C GLY A 447 20.23 -19.64 23.91
N SER A 448 20.84 -19.70 25.07
CA SER A 448 21.27 -20.96 25.72
C SER A 448 20.33 -21.27 26.87
N PRO A 449 19.17 -21.91 26.63
CA PRO A 449 18.25 -22.20 27.71
C PRO A 449 18.87 -23.24 28.65
N ASN A 450 18.86 -22.93 29.92
CA ASN A 450 19.24 -23.88 30.97
C ASN A 450 18.05 -24.76 31.38
N ILE A 451 17.45 -25.41 30.38
CA ILE A 451 16.34 -26.35 30.54
C ILE A 451 16.63 -27.63 29.77
N THR A 452 15.99 -28.71 30.18
CA THR A 452 15.91 -29.93 29.36
C THR A 452 14.86 -29.71 28.28
N THR A 453 15.23 -29.84 27.02
CA THR A 453 14.33 -29.61 25.89
C THR A 453 13.75 -30.93 25.38
N SER A 454 12.49 -30.84 24.91
CA SER A 454 11.83 -31.90 24.15
C SER A 454 12.12 -31.70 22.67
N SER A 455 12.32 -32.76 21.90
CA SER A 455 12.43 -32.71 20.44
C SER A 455 11.07 -32.63 19.75
N THR A 456 9.97 -32.93 20.47
CA THR A 456 8.62 -33.07 19.90
C THR A 456 7.63 -32.01 20.42
N ASN A 457 7.91 -31.36 21.54
CA ASN A 457 6.98 -30.45 22.22
C ASN A 457 7.55 -29.03 22.39
N GLY A 458 7.38 -28.21 21.35
CA GLY A 458 7.84 -26.81 21.37
C GLY A 458 7.09 -25.93 22.36
N LEU A 459 5.80 -26.19 22.62
CA LEU A 459 5.02 -25.48 23.61
C LEU A 459 5.63 -25.67 25.01
N TRP A 460 5.96 -26.90 25.36
CA TRP A 460 6.64 -27.21 26.60
C TRP A 460 7.99 -26.50 26.73
N ASN A 461 8.81 -26.56 25.70
CA ASN A 461 10.12 -25.90 25.71
C ASN A 461 9.99 -24.39 25.95
N THR A 462 9.06 -23.75 25.23
CA THR A 462 8.81 -22.31 25.33
C THR A 462 8.31 -21.94 26.73
N TRP A 463 7.38 -22.72 27.29
CA TRP A 463 6.83 -22.52 28.62
C TRP A 463 7.88 -22.69 29.73
N GLU A 464 8.66 -23.76 29.69
CA GLU A 464 9.72 -24.02 30.69
C GLU A 464 10.80 -22.93 30.64
N TYR A 465 11.12 -22.44 29.44
CA TYR A 465 12.08 -21.37 29.31
C TYR A 465 11.56 -20.05 29.86
N LEU A 466 10.30 -19.70 29.56
CA LEU A 466 9.65 -18.51 30.09
C LEU A 466 9.66 -18.50 31.62
N LYS A 467 9.26 -19.58 32.25
CA LYS A 467 9.21 -19.69 33.74
C LYS A 467 10.53 -19.45 34.42
N LYS A 468 11.65 -19.74 33.78
CA LYS A 468 12.97 -19.71 34.40
C LYS A 468 13.76 -18.43 34.19
N ASN A 469 13.45 -17.66 33.14
CA ASN A 469 14.35 -16.60 32.69
C ASN A 469 13.83 -15.20 32.91
N LYS A 470 12.77 -14.83 32.21
CA LYS A 470 12.23 -13.47 32.24
C LYS A 470 10.70 -13.52 32.29
N SER A 471 10.10 -12.41 32.71
CA SER A 471 8.66 -12.25 32.62
C SER A 471 8.23 -12.16 31.13
N TRP A 472 6.97 -12.47 30.86
CA TRP A 472 6.41 -12.31 29.52
C TRP A 472 6.55 -10.87 29.00
N GLY A 473 6.27 -9.87 29.84
CA GLY A 473 6.40 -8.46 29.47
C GLY A 473 7.81 -8.08 29.05
N GLU A 474 8.84 -8.62 29.70
CA GLU A 474 10.22 -8.38 29.26
C GLU A 474 10.52 -9.00 27.90
N TYR A 475 10.00 -10.20 27.60
CA TYR A 475 10.15 -10.80 26.27
C TYR A 475 9.37 -10.06 25.19
N VAL A 476 8.15 -9.61 25.49
CA VAL A 476 7.35 -8.81 24.55
C VAL A 476 8.09 -7.53 24.16
N ASN A 477 8.68 -6.84 25.14
CA ASN A 477 9.47 -5.62 24.87
C ASN A 477 10.70 -5.90 23.99
N LEU A 478 11.37 -7.03 24.19
CA LEU A 478 12.49 -7.46 23.32
C LEU A 478 12.03 -7.84 21.91
N GLY A 479 10.83 -8.37 21.78
CA GLY A 479 10.23 -8.77 20.52
C GLY A 479 9.64 -7.63 19.70
N MET A 480 9.49 -6.45 20.30
CA MET A 480 9.00 -5.26 19.58
C MET A 480 10.15 -4.54 18.86
N PRO A 481 9.98 -4.13 17.62
CA PRO A 481 10.92 -3.25 16.98
C PRO A 481 10.95 -1.90 17.71
N ASN A 482 12.12 -1.28 17.80
CA ASN A 482 12.21 0.10 18.25
C ASN A 482 11.59 1.09 17.22
N THR A 483 11.60 2.39 17.52
CA THR A 483 11.08 3.46 16.66
C THR A 483 11.74 3.52 15.27
N GLU A 484 12.88 2.85 15.08
CA GLU A 484 13.64 2.76 13.84
C GLU A 484 13.40 1.44 13.09
N ASN A 485 12.41 0.64 13.50
CA ASN A 485 12.15 -0.72 13.00
C ASN A 485 13.36 -1.68 13.14
N THR A 486 14.29 -1.40 14.04
CA THR A 486 15.40 -2.27 14.37
C THR A 486 15.16 -2.95 15.72
N PHE A 487 15.60 -4.18 15.87
CA PHE A 487 15.50 -4.90 17.14
C PHE A 487 16.50 -4.33 18.15
N GLN A 488 16.07 -4.15 19.40
CA GLN A 488 16.86 -3.48 20.42
C GLN A 488 18.16 -4.20 20.79
N THR A 489 18.28 -5.49 20.50
CA THR A 489 19.51 -6.25 20.74
C THR A 489 19.74 -7.31 19.66
N LYS A 490 20.98 -7.44 19.24
CA LYS A 490 21.44 -8.51 18.35
C LYS A 490 21.62 -9.86 19.05
N SER A 491 21.43 -9.92 20.37
CA SER A 491 21.68 -11.10 21.19
C SER A 491 20.40 -11.59 21.84
N ASP A 492 20.29 -12.88 21.94
CA ASP A 492 19.47 -13.67 22.83
C ASP A 492 17.95 -13.69 22.57
N ALA A 493 17.51 -14.80 21.97
CA ALA A 493 16.12 -15.25 22.03
C ALA A 493 15.10 -14.38 21.26
N ILE A 494 15.47 -13.74 20.14
CA ILE A 494 14.53 -12.94 19.35
C ILE A 494 13.36 -13.80 18.84
N ALA A 495 13.61 -15.00 18.34
CA ALA A 495 12.54 -15.91 17.92
C ALA A 495 11.59 -16.22 19.09
N LEU A 496 12.13 -16.47 20.27
CA LEU A 496 11.33 -16.68 21.47
C LEU A 496 10.52 -15.44 21.83
N ALA A 497 11.16 -14.26 21.89
CA ALA A 497 10.50 -13.01 22.21
C ALA A 497 9.37 -12.69 21.21
N ARG A 498 9.63 -12.91 19.93
CA ARG A 498 8.61 -12.71 18.88
C ARG A 498 7.46 -13.70 19.02
N CYS A 499 7.71 -14.99 19.22
CA CYS A 499 6.63 -15.96 19.40
C CYS A 499 5.85 -15.72 20.70
N LEU A 500 6.49 -15.32 21.79
CA LEU A 500 5.81 -14.93 23.01
C LEU A 500 4.94 -13.68 22.82
N SER A 501 5.37 -12.72 22.00
CA SER A 501 4.58 -11.52 21.68
C SER A 501 3.34 -11.80 20.80
N ARG A 502 3.23 -13.01 20.22
CA ARG A 502 2.03 -13.46 19.48
C ARG A 502 0.87 -13.84 20.39
N ASN A 503 1.13 -13.93 21.70
CA ASN A 503 0.13 -14.28 22.69
C ASN A 503 -0.48 -13.01 23.31
N ARG A 504 -1.55 -13.18 24.03
CA ARG A 504 -2.25 -12.11 24.71
C ARG A 504 -2.53 -12.50 26.15
N ASP A 505 -2.24 -11.59 27.06
CA ASP A 505 -2.69 -11.63 28.44
C ASP A 505 -4.20 -11.34 28.45
N GLU A 506 -5.02 -12.39 28.53
CA GLU A 506 -6.49 -12.31 28.43
C GLU A 506 -7.10 -11.85 29.75
N ASP A 507 -6.50 -12.22 30.90
CA ASP A 507 -6.99 -11.85 32.21
C ASP A 507 -6.38 -10.56 32.77
N GLY A 508 -5.30 -10.06 32.14
CA GLY A 508 -4.65 -8.79 32.40
C GLY A 508 -3.85 -8.78 33.71
N ASP A 509 -3.26 -9.91 34.06
CA ASP A 509 -2.39 -10.02 35.24
C ASP A 509 -0.93 -9.63 34.96
N GLY A 510 -0.60 -9.32 33.70
CA GLY A 510 0.74 -8.93 33.25
C GLY A 510 1.65 -10.12 32.95
N GLN A 511 1.14 -11.34 32.98
CA GLN A 511 1.85 -12.56 32.67
C GLN A 511 1.15 -13.30 31.53
N ILE A 512 1.74 -14.38 31.10
CA ILE A 512 1.10 -15.37 30.24
C ILE A 512 1.02 -16.67 31.00
N SER A 513 -0.19 -17.11 31.26
CA SER A 513 -0.47 -18.45 31.78
C SER A 513 -0.27 -19.49 30.67
N LEU A 514 -0.20 -20.77 31.05
CA LEU A 514 -0.11 -21.85 30.08
C LEU A 514 -1.34 -21.90 29.16
N ASP A 515 -2.49 -21.50 29.68
CA ASP A 515 -3.73 -21.45 28.94
C ASP A 515 -3.79 -20.31 27.92
N GLU A 516 -3.01 -19.26 28.13
CA GLU A 516 -2.89 -18.10 27.23
C GLU A 516 -1.75 -18.25 26.22
N MET A 517 -0.78 -19.13 26.52
CA MET A 517 0.30 -19.43 25.58
C MET A 517 -0.22 -20.31 24.43
N LYS A 518 -0.53 -19.68 23.30
CA LYS A 518 -1.01 -20.35 22.08
C LYS A 518 0.10 -20.52 21.07
N TRP A 519 0.87 -19.47 20.84
CA TRP A 519 1.94 -19.40 19.87
C TRP A 519 3.29 -19.57 20.53
N TYR A 520 4.13 -20.43 19.97
CA TYR A 520 5.40 -20.83 20.54
C TYR A 520 6.44 -21.16 19.47
N VAL A 521 7.70 -21.28 19.87
CA VAL A 521 8.80 -21.68 18.98
C VAL A 521 8.74 -23.19 18.75
N PRO A 522 8.64 -23.65 17.48
CA PRO A 522 8.56 -25.07 17.17
C PRO A 522 9.85 -25.82 17.54
N THR A 523 9.75 -27.12 17.67
CA THR A 523 10.92 -28.02 17.69
C THR A 523 11.40 -28.35 16.30
N SER A 524 12.59 -28.96 16.22
CA SER A 524 13.12 -29.46 14.96
C SER A 524 12.20 -30.49 14.29
N GLU A 525 11.61 -31.42 15.05
CA GLU A 525 10.68 -32.42 14.51
C GLU A 525 9.37 -31.79 14.01
N GLN A 526 8.85 -30.80 14.70
CA GLN A 526 7.65 -30.07 14.28
C GLN A 526 7.89 -29.32 12.96
N LEU A 527 9.04 -28.64 12.82
CA LEU A 527 9.40 -27.97 11.55
C LEU A 527 9.69 -28.96 10.43
N MET A 528 10.32 -30.09 10.74
CA MET A 528 10.56 -31.14 9.76
C MET A 528 9.25 -31.70 9.20
N GLY A 529 8.25 -31.92 10.05
CA GLY A 529 6.93 -32.31 9.61
C GLY A 529 6.31 -31.29 8.65
N MET A 530 6.44 -30.00 8.95
CA MET A 530 5.97 -28.92 8.07
C MET A 530 6.75 -28.83 6.76
N TYR A 531 8.05 -29.09 6.78
CA TYR A 531 8.86 -29.18 5.58
C TYR A 531 8.41 -30.32 4.66
N LEU A 532 8.18 -31.50 5.22
CA LEU A 532 7.70 -32.67 4.47
C LEU A 532 6.30 -32.42 3.86
N GLY A 533 5.45 -31.67 4.58
CA GLY A 533 4.12 -31.27 4.11
C GLY A 533 4.09 -29.97 3.29
N ALA A 534 5.23 -29.42 2.88
CA ALA A 534 5.36 -28.10 2.28
C ALA A 534 4.47 -27.89 1.04
N ASN A 535 4.27 -28.93 0.22
CA ASN A 535 3.43 -28.84 -0.98
C ASN A 535 1.94 -28.57 -0.67
N SER A 536 1.51 -28.78 0.57
CA SER A 536 0.13 -28.53 1.02
C SER A 536 -0.01 -27.19 1.73
N LEU A 537 1.08 -26.44 1.92
CA LEU A 537 1.07 -25.17 2.63
C LEU A 537 0.96 -24.00 1.64
N PRO A 538 0.04 -23.04 1.86
CA PRO A 538 -0.04 -21.81 1.06
C PRO A 538 1.26 -20.99 1.09
N SER A 539 1.98 -21.02 2.19
CA SER A 539 3.27 -20.35 2.36
C SER A 539 4.27 -21.33 2.99
N PRO A 540 4.95 -22.15 2.19
CA PRO A 540 5.87 -23.17 2.69
C PRO A 540 7.09 -22.54 3.35
N LEU A 541 7.82 -23.34 4.14
CA LEU A 541 9.09 -22.94 4.75
C LEU A 541 10.14 -22.57 3.70
N TYR A 542 10.08 -23.23 2.56
CA TYR A 542 10.99 -23.04 1.45
C TYR A 542 10.20 -22.63 0.20
N ASP A 543 10.59 -21.55 -0.43
CA ASP A 543 10.07 -21.15 -1.74
C ASP A 543 11.18 -21.23 -2.78
N ALA A 544 11.12 -22.28 -3.60
CA ALA A 544 12.08 -22.52 -4.68
C ALA A 544 12.11 -21.40 -5.73
N ASN A 545 11.04 -20.59 -5.83
CA ASN A 545 10.95 -19.48 -6.79
C ASN A 545 11.61 -18.18 -6.28
N ASN A 546 11.91 -18.10 -4.99
CA ASN A 546 12.54 -16.94 -4.35
C ASN A 546 14.02 -17.15 -4.05
N VAL A 547 14.60 -18.22 -4.53
CA VAL A 547 16.01 -18.54 -4.33
C VAL A 547 16.87 -17.68 -5.26
N SER A 548 17.20 -16.50 -4.81
CA SER A 548 18.38 -15.81 -5.30
C SER A 548 19.59 -16.54 -4.70
N PHE A 549 20.25 -17.36 -5.49
CA PHE A 549 21.48 -18.09 -5.13
C PHE A 549 22.68 -17.17 -4.89
N VAL A 550 22.52 -16.13 -4.11
CA VAL A 550 23.65 -15.33 -3.66
C VAL A 550 24.06 -15.88 -2.30
N TYR A 551 25.20 -16.51 -2.24
CA TYR A 551 25.85 -17.10 -1.05
C TYR A 551 25.93 -16.18 0.19
N ALA A 552 25.56 -14.93 0.06
CA ALA A 552 25.55 -13.94 1.15
C ALA A 552 24.30 -14.00 2.05
N ASP A 553 23.23 -14.69 1.66
CA ASP A 553 21.92 -14.62 2.34
C ASP A 553 21.49 -15.96 2.96
N ARG A 554 22.46 -16.77 3.41
CA ARG A 554 22.20 -18.06 4.05
C ARG A 554 21.31 -17.98 5.30
N ALA A 555 21.15 -16.81 5.87
CA ALA A 555 20.31 -16.58 7.03
C ALA A 555 18.83 -16.94 6.82
N ASN A 556 18.34 -16.80 5.60
CA ASN A 556 16.94 -17.07 5.24
C ASN A 556 16.60 -18.57 5.13
N TYR A 557 17.60 -19.42 5.20
CA TYR A 557 17.44 -20.87 5.03
C TYR A 557 17.59 -21.69 6.32
N HIS A 558 17.93 -21.02 7.41
CA HIS A 558 18.06 -21.66 8.71
C HIS A 558 16.90 -21.25 9.61
N TYR A 559 16.18 -22.23 10.11
CA TYR A 559 15.09 -22.00 11.05
C TYR A 559 15.50 -22.30 12.47
N ALA A 560 15.20 -21.34 13.36
CA ALA A 560 15.37 -21.50 14.78
C ALA A 560 14.37 -22.49 15.36
N THR A 561 14.81 -23.33 16.29
CA THR A 561 14.00 -24.32 16.99
C THR A 561 14.15 -24.23 18.50
N SER A 562 13.11 -24.67 19.23
CA SER A 562 13.10 -24.66 20.69
C SER A 562 13.90 -25.78 21.36
N ASP A 563 14.37 -26.73 20.61
CA ASP A 563 15.19 -27.86 21.08
C ASP A 563 16.69 -27.69 20.81
N LYS A 564 17.14 -26.43 20.63
CA LYS A 564 18.55 -26.05 20.41
C LYS A 564 19.14 -26.59 19.10
N LYS A 565 18.30 -26.96 18.17
CA LYS A 565 18.71 -27.40 16.84
C LYS A 565 18.31 -26.36 15.82
N ARG A 566 18.77 -26.50 14.62
CA ARG A 566 18.36 -25.70 13.47
C ARG A 566 18.02 -26.63 12.31
N ILE A 567 17.06 -26.19 11.52
CA ILE A 567 16.72 -26.89 10.28
C ILE A 567 17.25 -26.10 9.10
N TRP A 568 17.87 -26.81 8.19
CA TRP A 568 18.34 -26.31 6.92
C TRP A 568 17.28 -26.61 5.87
N SER A 569 16.73 -25.57 5.25
CA SER A 569 15.74 -25.77 4.20
C SER A 569 16.35 -26.07 2.83
N GLU A 570 17.60 -25.67 2.59
CA GLU A 570 18.31 -25.85 1.32
C GLU A 570 18.64 -27.31 0.99
N GLU A 571 18.93 -28.10 2.02
CA GLU A 571 19.50 -29.45 1.86
C GLU A 571 18.50 -30.57 2.18
N GLY A 572 17.20 -30.30 2.05
CA GLY A 572 16.19 -31.31 2.27
C GLY A 572 15.99 -31.68 3.74
N ALA A 573 15.76 -30.67 4.59
CA ALA A 573 15.44 -30.88 6.00
C ALA A 573 16.51 -31.59 6.84
N SER A 574 17.78 -31.30 6.61
CA SER A 574 18.80 -31.77 7.54
C SER A 574 18.72 -31.05 8.87
N VAL A 575 18.89 -31.77 9.97
CA VAL A 575 18.88 -31.23 11.33
C VAL A 575 20.33 -31.15 11.81
N GLY A 576 20.77 -29.93 12.14
CA GLY A 576 22.10 -29.71 12.69
C GLY A 576 22.05 -29.16 14.14
N ASP A 577 23.09 -29.46 14.90
CA ASP A 577 23.24 -28.83 16.22
C ASP A 577 23.51 -27.35 16.11
N TYR A 578 23.05 -26.60 17.10
CA TYR A 578 23.28 -25.15 17.19
C TYR A 578 24.77 -24.88 17.40
N TYR A 579 25.41 -24.26 16.43
CA TYR A 579 26.82 -23.92 16.54
C TYR A 579 26.98 -22.63 17.36
N VAL A 580 27.46 -22.75 18.58
CA VAL A 580 27.66 -21.63 19.53
C VAL A 580 28.65 -20.58 19.00
N GLY A 581 29.46 -20.93 17.99
CA GLY A 581 30.45 -20.01 17.37
C GLY A 581 29.89 -19.00 16.38
N ASN A 582 28.66 -19.14 15.91
CA ASN A 582 27.98 -18.24 14.97
C ASN A 582 26.65 -17.72 15.55
N ALA A 583 26.62 -17.40 16.82
CA ALA A 583 25.46 -16.85 17.52
C ALA A 583 24.93 -15.56 16.88
N ASP A 584 25.74 -14.88 16.07
CA ASP A 584 25.39 -13.64 15.39
C ASP A 584 24.82 -13.83 13.97
N ALA A 585 24.76 -15.05 13.45
CA ALA A 585 24.16 -15.29 12.16
C ALA A 585 22.64 -15.15 12.25
N PRO A 586 22.01 -14.29 11.47
CA PRO A 586 20.56 -14.15 11.46
C PRO A 586 19.92 -15.48 11.06
N GLN A 587 18.87 -15.87 11.75
CA GLN A 587 18.10 -17.09 11.47
C GLN A 587 16.65 -16.69 11.18
N SER A 588 16.02 -17.46 10.30
CA SER A 588 14.60 -17.38 10.09
C SER A 588 13.86 -18.08 11.22
N PHE A 589 12.65 -17.64 11.50
CA PHE A 589 11.77 -18.34 12.41
C PHE A 589 10.31 -18.17 11.99
N ARG A 590 9.51 -19.11 12.39
CA ARG A 590 8.05 -19.04 12.32
C ARG A 590 7.49 -19.59 13.61
N CYS A 591 6.52 -18.89 14.16
CA CYS A 591 5.81 -19.39 15.32
C CYS A 591 4.75 -20.39 14.89
N VAL A 592 4.50 -21.35 15.75
CA VAL A 592 3.53 -22.43 15.54
C VAL A 592 2.52 -22.46 16.67
N ARG A 593 1.42 -23.13 16.42
CA ARG A 593 0.31 -23.28 17.34
C ARG A 593 -0.31 -24.65 17.22
N ASN A 594 -0.74 -25.24 18.34
CA ASN A 594 -1.58 -26.42 18.31
C ASN A 594 -2.98 -26.06 17.80
N LEU A 595 -3.51 -26.85 16.88
CA LEU A 595 -4.89 -26.81 16.43
C LEU A 595 -5.69 -27.93 17.11
N GLY A 596 -6.99 -27.73 17.29
CA GLY A 596 -7.83 -28.69 18.00
C GLY A 596 -7.73 -28.53 19.53
N ILE A 597 -7.62 -29.63 20.24
CA ILE A 597 -7.44 -29.58 21.69
C ILE A 597 -6.01 -29.17 22.00
N ASP A 598 -5.86 -28.19 22.90
CA ASP A 598 -4.57 -27.82 23.40
C ASP A 598 -3.95 -28.98 24.17
N LYS A 599 -2.90 -29.56 23.63
CA LYS A 599 -2.24 -30.71 24.22
C LYS A 599 -1.68 -30.43 25.61
N ALA A 600 -1.26 -29.18 25.84
CA ALA A 600 -0.79 -28.73 27.15
C ALA A 600 -1.83 -28.91 28.26
N LYS A 601 -3.12 -28.71 27.94
CA LYS A 601 -4.22 -28.94 28.90
C LYS A 601 -4.51 -30.39 29.12
N ASN A 602 -4.47 -31.20 28.08
CA ASN A 602 -4.94 -32.58 28.11
C ASN A 602 -3.89 -33.58 28.57
N ASP A 603 -2.66 -33.37 28.18
CA ASP A 603 -1.56 -34.32 28.43
C ASP A 603 -0.72 -33.94 29.65
N LYS A 604 -1.17 -32.93 30.44
CA LYS A 604 -0.42 -32.39 31.61
C LYS A 604 1.00 -32.03 31.22
N LEU A 605 1.20 -31.57 30.00
CA LEU A 605 2.51 -31.35 29.41
C LEU A 605 3.39 -32.55 29.74
N GLU A 606 3.08 -33.71 29.17
CA GLU A 606 3.87 -34.88 29.44
C GLU A 606 5.34 -34.48 29.39
N LYS A 607 5.97 -34.56 30.56
CA LYS A 607 7.41 -34.48 30.61
C LYS A 607 7.86 -35.60 29.71
N THR A 608 8.47 -35.23 28.63
CA THR A 608 9.22 -36.20 27.85
C THR A 608 10.24 -36.77 28.79
N GLU A 609 10.10 -38.01 29.08
CA GLU A 609 11.10 -38.79 29.73
C GLU A 609 12.39 -38.78 28.94
#